data_dac3b2d6d89cead77ae8ba3f359da064
#
_entry.id   dac3b2d6d89cead77ae8ba3f359da064
#
_cell.length_a   1.000
_cell.length_b   1.000
_cell.length_c   1.000
_cell.angle_alpha   90.00
_cell.angle_beta   90.00
_cell.angle_gamma   90.00
#
_symmetry.space_group_name_H-M   'P 1'
#
loop_
_entity.id
_entity.type
_entity.pdbx_description
1 polymer ?
#
loop_
_entity_poly.entity_id
_entity_poly.type
_entity_poly.pdbx_seq_one_letter_code
_entity_poly.pdbx_strand_id
1 'polypeptide(L)' 'MGKGWKFVGEFKRGRKASLAIECIVAIPELEEAKAIASKMLIGADEITAKELSRAEMKALNLKEGDVLL' A
#
# COMPACT_ATOMS: atom_id res chain seq x y z
N MET A 1 -0.21 18.80 0.62
CA MET A 1 -1.00 18.26 -0.47
C MET A 1 -1.01 16.75 -0.40
N GLY A 2 -2.16 16.22 -0.08
CA GLY A 2 -2.28 14.80 0.23
C GLY A 2 -2.22 13.90 -0.99
N LYS A 3 -1.06 13.38 -1.26
CA LYS A 3 -0.92 12.25 -2.15
C LYS A 3 -0.53 11.04 -1.33
N GLY A 4 -0.90 9.88 -1.79
CA GLY A 4 -0.57 8.65 -1.13
C GLY A 4 -0.44 7.53 -2.13
N TRP A 5 -0.07 6.37 -1.64
CA TRP A 5 0.13 5.19 -2.47
C TRP A 5 -0.60 4.00 -1.87
N LYS A 6 -1.19 3.22 -2.74
CA LYS A 6 -1.79 1.95 -2.38
C LYS A 6 -0.89 0.84 -2.88
N PHE A 7 -0.47 -0.02 -1.98
CA PHE A 7 0.35 -1.16 -2.32
C PHE A 7 -0.45 -2.44 -2.12
N VAL A 8 -0.37 -3.32 -3.10
CA VAL A 8 -1.02 -4.63 -3.00
C VAL A 8 0.06 -5.68 -3.00
N GLY A 9 0.17 -6.41 -1.91
CA GLY A 9 1.10 -7.52 -1.79
C GLY A 9 0.40 -8.83 -2.07
N GLU A 10 0.92 -9.59 -3.00
CA GLU A 10 0.41 -10.93 -3.29
C GLU A 10 1.27 -11.97 -2.61
N PHE A 11 0.62 -12.84 -1.87
CA PHE A 11 1.26 -13.95 -1.18
C PHE A 11 0.76 -15.25 -1.80
N LYS A 12 1.64 -15.93 -2.50
CA LYS A 12 1.30 -17.21 -3.13
C LYS A 12 1.50 -18.33 -2.13
N ARG A 13 0.43 -19.00 -1.78
CA ARG A 13 0.46 -20.10 -0.84
C ARG A 13 -0.08 -21.36 -1.51
N GLY A 14 0.84 -22.24 -1.90
CA GLY A 14 0.48 -23.45 -2.60
C GLY A 14 0.11 -23.20 -4.05
N ARG A 15 -0.45 -24.20 -4.69
CA ARG A 15 -0.70 -24.17 -6.13
C ARG A 15 -1.93 -23.35 -6.55
N LYS A 16 -2.91 -23.24 -5.67
CA LYS A 16 -4.17 -22.60 -5.99
C LYS A 16 -4.57 -21.49 -5.06
N ALA A 17 -3.84 -21.28 -3.99
CA ALA A 17 -4.17 -20.26 -3.01
C ALA A 17 -3.27 -19.04 -3.19
N SER A 18 -3.89 -17.89 -3.30
CA SER A 18 -3.18 -16.62 -3.26
C SER A 18 -3.92 -15.67 -2.33
N LEU A 19 -3.18 -14.89 -1.58
CA LEU A 19 -3.73 -13.89 -0.69
C LEU A 19 -3.23 -12.53 -1.11
N ALA A 20 -4.13 -11.58 -1.28
CA ALA A 20 -3.78 -10.21 -1.60
C ALA A 20 -4.07 -9.34 -0.38
N ILE A 21 -3.07 -8.60 0.06
CA ILE A 21 -3.19 -7.67 1.17
C ILE A 21 -2.92 -6.27 0.67
N GLU A 22 -3.82 -5.34 0.97
CA GLU A 22 -3.67 -3.95 0.59
C GLU A 22 -3.07 -3.15 1.74
N CYS A 23 -2.11 -2.30 1.40
CA CYS A 23 -1.50 -1.37 2.35
C CYS A 23 -1.55 0.03 1.76
N ILE A 24 -2.11 0.96 2.50
CA ILE A 24 -2.22 2.35 2.06
C ILE A 24 -1.27 3.21 2.89
N VAL A 25 -0.42 3.95 2.20
CA VAL A 25 0.57 4.82 2.84
C VAL A 25 0.33 6.25 2.37
N ALA A 26 0.01 7.12 3.31
CA ALA A 26 -0.29 8.52 3.00
C ALA A 26 0.99 9.37 2.97
N ILE A 27 1.96 8.95 2.17
CA ILE A 27 3.21 9.65 1.97
C ILE A 27 3.37 9.91 0.46
N PRO A 28 3.61 11.16 0.03
CA PRO A 28 3.67 11.48 -1.39
C PRO A 28 4.88 10.89 -2.11
N GLU A 29 5.99 10.69 -1.43
CA GLU A 29 7.18 10.13 -2.06
C GLU A 29 7.08 8.61 -2.18
N LEU A 30 7.17 8.13 -3.42
CA LEU A 30 7.04 6.71 -3.72
C LEU A 30 8.09 5.86 -2.99
N GLU A 31 9.32 6.30 -2.97
CA GLU A 31 10.41 5.53 -2.34
C GLU A 31 10.20 5.35 -0.84
N GLU A 32 9.80 6.42 -0.15
CA GLU A 32 9.49 6.35 1.28
C GLU A 32 8.27 5.48 1.54
N ALA A 33 7.22 5.68 0.76
CA ALA A 33 6.00 4.89 0.89
C ALA A 33 6.28 3.41 0.62
N LYS A 34 7.08 3.13 -0.39
CA LYS A 34 7.47 1.76 -0.75
C LYS A 34 8.27 1.09 0.37
N ALA A 35 9.18 1.83 0.99
CA ALA A 35 9.97 1.29 2.10
C ALA A 35 9.07 0.89 3.27
N ILE A 36 8.09 1.72 3.60
CA ILE A 36 7.14 1.42 4.67
C ILE A 36 6.26 0.22 4.28
N ALA A 37 5.73 0.23 3.07
CA ALA A 37 4.87 -0.86 2.59
C ALA A 37 5.64 -2.19 2.55
N SER A 38 6.90 -2.17 2.17
CA SER A 38 7.74 -3.37 2.14
C SER A 38 7.90 -3.99 3.52
N LYS A 39 7.98 -3.15 4.55
CA LYS A 39 8.02 -3.64 5.93
C LYS A 39 6.69 -4.23 6.38
N MET A 40 5.60 -3.63 5.94
CA MET A 40 4.26 -4.12 6.29
C MET A 40 3.88 -5.37 5.51
N LEU A 41 4.41 -5.53 4.31
CA LEU A 41 4.10 -6.65 3.42
C LEU A 41 5.29 -7.62 3.31
N ILE A 42 5.97 -7.85 4.42
CA ILE A 42 7.10 -8.79 4.47
C ILE A 42 6.65 -10.18 4.03
N GLY A 43 7.41 -10.76 3.12
CA GLY A 43 7.12 -12.09 2.60
C GLY A 43 6.22 -12.11 1.37
N ALA A 44 5.79 -10.94 0.89
CA ALA A 44 5.00 -10.87 -0.32
C ALA A 44 5.84 -11.31 -1.53
N ASP A 45 5.24 -12.12 -2.39
CA ASP A 45 5.90 -12.57 -3.61
C ASP A 45 5.92 -11.46 -4.65
N GLU A 46 4.91 -10.61 -4.64
CA GLU A 46 4.81 -9.50 -5.57
C GLU A 46 4.13 -8.31 -4.89
N ILE A 47 4.65 -7.13 -5.12
CA ILE A 47 4.06 -5.89 -4.59
C ILE A 47 3.80 -4.94 -5.74
N THR A 48 2.56 -4.50 -5.87
CA THR A 48 2.14 -3.54 -6.89
C THR A 48 1.83 -2.20 -6.24
N ALA A 49 2.31 -1.12 -6.83
CA ALA A 49 2.07 0.23 -6.33
C ALA A 49 1.09 0.97 -7.25
N LYS A 50 0.14 1.67 -6.64
CA LYS A 50 -0.81 2.50 -7.36
C LYS A 50 -0.96 3.83 -6.63
N GLU A 51 -0.92 4.93 -7.39
CA GLU A 51 -1.10 6.25 -6.81
C GLU A 51 -2.56 6.45 -6.40
N LEU A 52 -2.75 7.02 -5.21
CA LEU A 52 -4.08 7.37 -4.72
C LEU A 52 -4.44 8.81 -5.11
N SER A 53 -5.68 9.02 -5.52
CA SER A 53 -6.19 10.35 -5.78
C SER A 53 -6.50 11.07 -4.47
N ARG A 54 -6.63 12.39 -4.54
CA ARG A 54 -7.05 13.19 -3.39
C ARG A 54 -8.42 12.77 -2.89
N ALA A 55 -9.33 12.45 -3.81
CA ALA A 55 -10.67 12.03 -3.46
C ALA A 55 -10.65 10.73 -2.65
N GLU A 56 -9.81 9.78 -3.05
CA GLU A 56 -9.67 8.53 -2.33
C GLU A 56 -9.08 8.74 -0.94
N MET A 57 -8.08 9.58 -0.82
CA MET A 57 -7.48 9.89 0.48
C MET A 57 -8.45 10.59 1.41
N LYS A 58 -9.24 11.50 0.86
CA LYS A 58 -10.28 12.21 1.62
C LYS A 58 -11.37 11.25 2.08
N ALA A 59 -11.78 10.34 1.21
CA ALA A 59 -12.80 9.33 1.53
C ALA A 59 -12.35 8.41 2.65
N LEU A 60 -11.05 8.11 2.70
CA LEU A 60 -10.45 7.27 3.74
C LEU A 60 -10.10 8.04 5.01
N ASN A 61 -10.28 9.35 4.97
CA ASN A 61 -9.96 10.24 6.09
C ASN A 61 -8.51 10.09 6.58
N LEU A 62 -7.59 9.97 5.62
CA LEU A 62 -6.18 9.82 5.91
C LEU A 62 -5.49 11.15 6.10
N LYS A 63 -4.57 11.19 7.04
CA LYS A 63 -3.68 12.32 7.27
C LYS A 63 -2.30 11.97 6.75
N GLU A 64 -1.52 13.01 6.45
CA GLU A 64 -0.15 12.80 5.98
C GLU A 64 0.64 11.95 6.97
N GLY A 65 1.30 10.93 6.45
CA GLY A 65 2.07 10.00 7.26
C GLY A 65 1.29 8.80 7.77
N ASP A 66 -0.01 8.75 7.56
CA ASP A 66 -0.82 7.62 8.00
C ASP A 66 -0.53 6.37 7.17
N VAL A 67 -0.55 5.23 7.83
CA VAL A 67 -0.40 3.92 7.20
C VAL A 67 -1.61 3.09 7.58
N LEU A 68 -2.28 2.55 6.58
CA LEU A 68 -3.47 1.74 6.76
C LEU A 68 -3.26 0.37 6.14
N LEU A 69 -3.61 -0.64 6.89
CA LEU A 69 -3.47 -2.01 6.43
C LEU A 69 -4.82 -2.66 6.17
#